data_908934f5275af6f0b935e07007b45cea
#
_entry.id   908934f5275af6f0b935e07007b45cea
#
_cell.length_a   1.000
_cell.length_b   1.000
_cell.length_c   1.000
_cell.angle_alpha   90.00
_cell.angle_beta   90.00
_cell.angle_gamma   90.00
#
_symmetry.space_group_name_H-M   'P 1'
#
loop_
_entity.id
_entity.type
_entity.pdbx_description
1 polymer ?
#
loop_
_entity_poly.entity_id
_entity_poly.type
_entity_poly.pdbx_seq_one_letter_code
_entity_poly.pdbx_strand_id
1 'polypeptide(L)'
;MTFMEYEAIWMGVGFAGQLIFTARFVVQWAASEKKKESVVPVAFWWISLFGGLTLFTYALHKSDPPFILGQGMGLFVYIRNLMLVSKARRGAAKREARTTAWLAHEAIPAPHQKATREARARRRGMT
;
A
#
# COMPACT_ATOMS: atom_id res chain seq x y z
N MET A 1 -30.98 16.58 -23.88
CA MET A 1 -30.30 15.27 -23.88
C MET A 1 -31.31 14.21 -24.24
N THR A 2 -31.07 13.50 -25.33
CA THR A 2 -31.95 12.40 -25.75
C THR A 2 -31.70 11.16 -24.88
N PHE A 3 -32.66 10.24 -24.81
CA PHE A 3 -32.48 8.97 -24.04
C PHE A 3 -31.24 8.19 -24.53
N MET A 4 -30.99 8.21 -25.83
CA MET A 4 -29.84 7.55 -26.47
C MET A 4 -28.50 8.15 -26.01
N GLU A 5 -28.41 9.48 -25.91
CA GLU A 5 -27.20 10.16 -25.43
C GLU A 5 -26.93 9.86 -23.96
N TYR A 6 -27.96 9.81 -23.14
CA TYR A 6 -27.86 9.45 -21.72
C TYR A 6 -27.35 8.02 -21.54
N GLU A 7 -27.88 7.06 -22.26
CA GLU A 7 -27.39 5.67 -22.22
C GLU A 7 -25.95 5.52 -22.74
N ALA A 8 -25.58 6.27 -23.78
CA ALA A 8 -24.21 6.27 -24.29
C ALA A 8 -23.20 6.79 -23.27
N ILE A 9 -23.53 7.82 -22.47
CA ILE A 9 -22.68 8.32 -21.40
C ILE A 9 -22.46 7.24 -20.34
N TRP A 10 -23.52 6.55 -19.90
CA TRP A 10 -23.40 5.48 -18.91
C TRP A 10 -22.62 4.26 -19.43
N MET A 11 -22.78 3.95 -20.69
CA MET A 11 -21.96 2.93 -21.35
C MET A 11 -20.48 3.32 -21.34
N GLY A 12 -20.17 4.59 -21.61
CA GLY A 12 -18.82 5.15 -21.49
C GLY A 12 -18.25 5.03 -20.07
N VAL A 13 -19.06 5.32 -19.05
CA VAL A 13 -18.68 5.15 -17.64
C VAL A 13 -18.35 3.69 -17.32
N GLY A 14 -19.18 2.76 -17.80
CA GLY A 14 -18.94 1.33 -17.62
C GLY A 14 -17.63 0.87 -18.27
N PHE A 15 -17.36 1.26 -19.51
CA PHE A 15 -16.11 0.93 -20.19
C PHE A 15 -14.89 1.57 -19.52
N ALA A 16 -14.98 2.83 -19.12
CA ALA A 16 -13.90 3.51 -18.39
C ALA A 16 -13.60 2.79 -17.07
N GLY A 17 -14.62 2.44 -16.31
CA GLY A 17 -14.47 1.65 -15.08
C GLY A 17 -13.83 0.29 -15.35
N GLN A 18 -14.22 -0.38 -16.41
CA GLN A 18 -13.64 -1.68 -16.78
C GLN A 18 -12.16 -1.56 -17.18
N LEU A 19 -11.78 -0.53 -17.93
CA LEU A 19 -10.39 -0.27 -18.30
C LEU A 19 -9.52 0.00 -17.05
N ILE A 20 -9.99 0.87 -16.15
CA ILE A 20 -9.30 1.15 -14.87
C ILE A 20 -9.18 -0.15 -14.07
N PHE A 21 -10.24 -0.89 -13.94
CA PHE A 21 -10.28 -2.13 -13.19
C PHE A 21 -9.35 -3.21 -13.77
N THR A 22 -9.23 -3.28 -15.08
CA THR A 22 -8.32 -4.20 -15.78
C THR A 22 -6.87 -3.77 -15.65
N ALA A 23 -6.58 -2.45 -15.64
CA ALA A 23 -5.24 -1.91 -15.50
C ALA A 23 -4.53 -2.40 -14.21
N ARG A 24 -5.26 -2.76 -13.17
CA ARG A 24 -4.70 -3.33 -11.93
C ARG A 24 -3.88 -4.60 -12.19
N PHE A 25 -4.33 -5.44 -13.12
CA PHE A 25 -3.62 -6.68 -13.47
C PHE A 25 -2.35 -6.40 -14.24
N VAL A 26 -2.35 -5.38 -15.11
CA VAL A 26 -1.14 -4.92 -15.81
C VAL A 26 -0.11 -4.42 -14.81
N VAL A 27 -0.53 -3.62 -13.83
CA VAL A 27 0.34 -3.11 -12.76
C VAL A 27 0.90 -4.26 -11.91
N GLN A 28 0.06 -5.23 -11.54
CA GLN A 28 0.49 -6.41 -10.79
C GLN A 28 1.49 -7.25 -11.58
N TRP A 29 1.18 -7.52 -12.85
CA TRP A 29 2.05 -8.28 -13.73
C TRP A 29 3.42 -7.60 -13.90
N ALA A 30 3.44 -6.30 -14.21
CA ALA A 30 4.68 -5.53 -14.34
C ALA A 30 5.52 -5.51 -13.05
N ALA A 31 4.87 -5.39 -11.89
CA ALA A 31 5.55 -5.41 -10.59
C ALA A 31 6.15 -6.80 -10.29
N SER A 32 5.41 -7.87 -10.61
CA SER A 32 5.87 -9.25 -10.42
C SER A 32 7.02 -9.58 -11.37
N GLU A 33 6.92 -9.16 -12.63
CA GLU A 33 7.98 -9.37 -13.63
C GLU A 33 9.27 -8.65 -13.22
N LYS A 34 9.18 -7.42 -12.73
CA LYS A 34 10.34 -6.65 -12.28
C LYS A 34 11.02 -7.27 -11.06
N LYS A 35 10.26 -7.85 -10.13
CA LYS A 35 10.81 -8.47 -8.93
C LYS A 35 11.16 -9.96 -9.10
N LYS A 36 10.74 -10.58 -10.21
CA LYS A 36 10.81 -12.03 -10.45
C LYS A 36 10.13 -12.86 -9.36
N GLU A 37 9.14 -12.28 -8.69
CA GLU A 37 8.35 -12.87 -7.63
C GLU A 37 6.89 -12.45 -7.78
N SER A 38 5.96 -13.30 -7.34
CA SER A 38 4.53 -12.94 -7.33
C SER A 38 4.26 -11.91 -6.22
N VAL A 39 4.07 -10.65 -6.62
CA VAL A 39 3.79 -9.56 -5.68
C VAL A 39 2.53 -8.81 -6.05
N VAL A 40 1.82 -8.34 -5.03
CA VAL A 40 0.65 -7.46 -5.20
C VAL A 40 1.03 -6.07 -4.69
N PRO A 41 1.33 -5.10 -5.59
CA PRO A 41 1.69 -3.76 -5.16
C PRO A 41 0.48 -3.03 -4.55
N VAL A 42 0.73 -2.06 -3.69
CA VAL A 42 -0.35 -1.28 -3.05
C VAL A 42 -1.21 -0.54 -4.09
N ALA A 43 -0.61 -0.12 -5.20
CA ALA A 43 -1.32 0.49 -6.32
C ALA A 43 -2.45 -0.40 -6.86
N PHE A 44 -2.28 -1.72 -6.86
CA PHE A 44 -3.33 -2.68 -7.24
C PHE A 44 -4.63 -2.47 -6.46
N TRP A 45 -4.54 -2.27 -5.15
CA TRP A 45 -5.70 -2.09 -4.28
C TRP A 45 -6.39 -0.74 -4.51
N TRP A 46 -5.61 0.33 -4.74
CA TRP A 46 -6.17 1.64 -5.05
C TRP A 46 -6.86 1.66 -6.40
N ILE A 47 -6.24 1.10 -7.44
CA ILE A 47 -6.85 0.98 -8.78
C ILE A 47 -8.11 0.11 -8.70
N SER A 48 -8.07 -0.99 -7.93
CA SER A 48 -9.24 -1.85 -7.71
C SER A 48 -10.38 -1.12 -7.02
N LEU A 49 -10.08 -0.26 -6.05
CA LEU A 49 -11.08 0.53 -5.34
C LEU A 49 -11.76 1.54 -6.27
N PHE A 50 -10.99 2.32 -7.02
CA PHE A 50 -11.53 3.33 -7.93
C PHE A 50 -12.28 2.70 -9.11
N GLY A 51 -11.70 1.73 -9.77
CA GLY A 51 -12.34 1.00 -10.86
C GLY A 51 -13.58 0.25 -10.40
N GLY A 52 -13.51 -0.43 -9.26
CA GLY A 52 -14.64 -1.13 -8.65
C GLY A 52 -15.78 -0.18 -8.25
N LEU A 53 -15.46 0.99 -7.70
CA LEU A 53 -16.46 2.00 -7.35
C LEU A 53 -17.18 2.54 -8.62
N THR A 54 -16.44 2.81 -9.68
CA THR A 54 -16.99 3.25 -10.96
C THR A 54 -17.92 2.18 -11.54
N LEU A 55 -17.50 0.91 -11.54
CA LEU A 55 -18.32 -0.20 -12.00
C LEU A 55 -19.54 -0.46 -11.11
N PHE A 56 -19.40 -0.29 -9.80
CA PHE A 56 -20.51 -0.40 -8.87
C PHE A 56 -21.58 0.67 -9.13
N THR A 57 -21.16 1.92 -9.37
CA THR A 57 -22.08 3.01 -9.76
C THR A 57 -22.79 2.71 -11.06
N TYR A 58 -22.07 2.18 -12.04
CA TYR A 58 -22.66 1.72 -13.30
C TYR A 58 -23.68 0.58 -13.09
N ALA A 59 -23.35 -0.40 -12.25
CA ALA A 59 -24.22 -1.52 -11.92
C ALA A 59 -25.53 -1.06 -11.25
N LEU A 60 -25.44 -0.08 -10.32
CA LEU A 60 -26.61 0.54 -9.70
C LEU A 60 -27.49 1.24 -10.73
N HIS A 61 -26.90 1.98 -11.67
CA HIS A 61 -27.64 2.63 -12.73
C HIS A 61 -28.38 1.62 -13.64
N LYS A 62 -27.74 0.51 -13.96
CA LYS A 62 -28.34 -0.56 -14.77
C LYS A 62 -29.31 -1.45 -13.98
N SER A 63 -29.36 -1.30 -12.65
CA SER A 63 -30.18 -2.14 -11.77
C SER A 63 -29.93 -3.64 -11.96
N ASP A 64 -28.66 -4.03 -12.11
CA ASP A 64 -28.22 -5.42 -12.31
C ASP A 64 -27.82 -6.05 -10.96
N PRO A 65 -28.70 -6.86 -10.31
CA PRO A 65 -28.43 -7.38 -8.97
C PRO A 65 -27.18 -8.25 -8.88
N PRO A 66 -26.90 -9.19 -9.79
CA PRO A 66 -25.65 -9.97 -9.75
C PRO A 66 -24.40 -9.10 -9.82
N PHE A 67 -24.41 -8.07 -10.68
CA PHE A 67 -23.28 -7.18 -10.84
C PHE A 67 -23.10 -6.23 -9.64
N ILE A 68 -24.19 -5.72 -9.06
CA ILE A 68 -24.19 -4.93 -7.81
C ILE A 68 -23.58 -5.75 -6.68
N LEU A 69 -24.00 -6.99 -6.51
CA LEU A 69 -23.50 -7.86 -5.46
C LEU A 69 -22.01 -8.16 -5.61
N GLY A 70 -21.58 -8.51 -6.83
CA GLY A 70 -20.19 -8.80 -7.14
C GLY A 70 -19.26 -7.61 -6.90
N GLN A 71 -19.63 -6.42 -7.38
CA GLN A 71 -18.84 -5.21 -7.17
C GLN A 71 -18.86 -4.75 -5.70
N GLY A 72 -19.98 -4.85 -5.00
CA GLY A 72 -20.11 -4.54 -3.59
C GLY A 72 -19.20 -5.40 -2.71
N MET A 73 -19.20 -6.70 -2.93
CA MET A 73 -18.28 -7.62 -2.24
C MET A 73 -16.81 -7.32 -2.56
N GLY A 74 -16.51 -7.01 -3.83
CA GLY A 74 -15.17 -6.60 -4.25
C GLY A 74 -14.70 -5.34 -3.50
N LEU A 75 -15.52 -4.30 -3.43
CA LEU A 75 -15.21 -3.07 -2.71
C LEU A 75 -14.90 -3.34 -1.23
N PHE A 76 -15.68 -4.18 -0.57
CA PHE A 76 -15.42 -4.58 0.81
C PHE A 76 -14.03 -5.21 0.96
N VAL A 77 -13.67 -6.13 0.07
CA VAL A 77 -12.35 -6.79 0.06
C VAL A 77 -11.23 -5.76 -0.19
N TYR A 78 -11.40 -4.82 -1.13
CA TYR A 78 -10.37 -3.82 -1.44
C TYR A 78 -10.11 -2.88 -0.27
N ILE A 79 -11.16 -2.37 0.37
CA ILE A 79 -11.05 -1.54 1.57
C ILE A 79 -10.34 -2.30 2.69
N ARG A 80 -10.75 -3.55 2.95
CA ARG A 80 -10.15 -4.40 3.97
C ARG A 80 -8.64 -4.61 3.73
N ASN A 81 -8.25 -4.89 2.49
CA ASN A 81 -6.84 -5.07 2.15
C ASN A 81 -6.03 -3.78 2.25
N LEU A 82 -6.59 -2.63 1.82
CA LEU A 82 -5.94 -1.32 2.01
C LEU A 82 -5.70 -1.01 3.50
N MET A 83 -6.66 -1.30 4.36
CA MET A 83 -6.50 -1.14 5.81
C MET A 83 -5.37 -2.03 6.36
N LEU A 84 -5.32 -3.30 5.94
CA LEU A 84 -4.28 -4.24 6.36
C LEU A 84 -2.89 -3.80 5.90
N VAL A 85 -2.75 -3.40 4.64
CA VAL A 85 -1.49 -2.92 4.07
C VAL A 85 -1.01 -1.65 4.79
N SER A 86 -1.93 -0.71 5.05
CA SER A 86 -1.61 0.51 5.80
C SER A 86 -1.13 0.22 7.22
N LYS A 87 -1.80 -0.73 7.90
CA LYS A 87 -1.41 -1.18 9.25
C LYS A 87 -0.03 -1.86 9.24
N ALA A 88 0.22 -2.73 8.27
CA ALA A 88 1.50 -3.43 8.13
C ALA A 88 2.66 -2.45 7.88
N ARG A 89 2.47 -1.45 7.01
CA ARG A 89 3.46 -0.38 6.75
C ARG A 89 3.78 0.43 8.00
N ARG A 90 2.75 0.84 8.76
CA ARG A 90 2.94 1.57 10.02
C ARG A 90 3.69 0.72 11.05
N GLY A 91 3.38 -0.56 11.14
CA GLY A 91 4.07 -1.50 12.02
C GLY A 91 5.54 -1.70 11.64
N ALA A 92 5.86 -1.83 10.35
CA ALA A 92 7.22 -1.94 9.85
C ALA A 92 8.05 -0.68 10.14
N ALA A 93 7.52 0.51 9.85
CA ALA A 93 8.18 1.78 10.14
C ALA A 93 8.46 1.95 11.64
N LYS A 94 7.51 1.56 12.51
CA LYS A 94 7.70 1.61 13.97
C LYS A 94 8.79 0.64 14.45
N ARG A 95 8.88 -0.55 13.86
CA ARG A 95 9.93 -1.53 14.18
C ARG A 95 11.30 -1.00 13.76
N GLU A 96 11.41 -0.46 12.56
CA GLU A 96 12.64 0.12 12.04
C GLU A 96 13.12 1.29 12.91
N ALA A 97 12.23 2.21 13.28
CA ALA A 97 12.55 3.31 14.20
C ALA A 97 13.06 2.83 15.57
N ARG A 98 12.43 1.77 16.12
CA ARG A 98 12.89 1.17 17.38
C ARG A 98 14.26 0.53 17.26
N THR A 99 14.52 -0.19 16.17
CA THR A 99 15.83 -0.82 15.92
C THR A 99 16.90 0.24 15.77
N THR A 100 16.65 1.30 15.01
CA THR A 100 17.57 2.42 14.83
C THR A 100 17.87 3.13 16.16
N ALA A 101 16.85 3.38 16.98
CA ALA A 101 16.98 3.99 18.29
C ALA A 101 17.80 3.10 19.25
N TRP A 102 17.58 1.79 19.22
CA TRP A 102 18.34 0.83 20.03
C TRP A 102 19.82 0.81 19.62
N LEU A 103 20.11 0.72 18.31
CA LEU A 103 21.48 0.76 17.79
C LEU A 103 22.20 2.07 18.13
N ALA A 104 21.50 3.21 18.05
CA ALA A 104 22.04 4.51 18.44
C ALA A 104 22.38 4.56 19.95
N HIS A 105 21.54 3.97 20.78
CA HIS A 105 21.79 3.89 22.23
C HIS A 105 23.00 3.00 22.54
N GLU A 106 23.17 1.89 21.84
CA GLU A 106 24.31 0.97 22.03
C GLU A 106 25.62 1.53 21.49
N ALA A 107 25.58 2.39 20.48
CA ALA A 107 26.73 3.10 19.96
C ALA A 107 27.28 4.17 20.94
N ILE A 108 26.49 4.59 21.94
CA ILE A 108 26.93 5.53 22.98
C ILE A 108 27.69 4.73 24.08
N PRO A 109 28.99 4.85 24.20
CA PRO A 109 29.75 4.14 25.24
C PRO A 109 29.25 4.56 26.62
N ALA A 110 28.95 3.56 27.46
CA ALA A 110 28.51 3.81 28.82
C ALA A 110 29.49 4.73 29.57
N PRO A 111 29.01 5.63 30.44
CA PRO A 111 29.87 6.63 31.13
C PRO A 111 31.08 6.03 31.81
N HIS A 112 30.96 4.86 32.38
CA HIS A 112 32.06 4.13 33.01
C HIS A 112 33.13 3.64 32.02
N GLN A 113 32.76 3.33 30.78
CA GLN A 113 33.70 2.93 29.73
C GLN A 113 34.49 4.12 29.18
N LYS A 114 33.88 5.33 29.10
CA LYS A 114 34.60 6.57 28.78
C LYS A 114 35.64 6.88 29.84
N ALA A 115 35.27 6.85 31.12
CA ALA A 115 36.18 7.10 32.21
C ALA A 115 37.37 6.12 32.24
N THR A 116 37.12 4.84 31.98
CA THR A 116 38.17 3.81 31.92
C THR A 116 39.08 3.99 30.71
N ARG A 117 38.57 4.37 29.54
CA ARG A 117 39.36 4.68 28.36
C ARG A 117 40.24 5.92 28.56
N GLU A 118 39.68 6.96 29.14
CA GLU A 118 40.43 8.19 29.46
C GLU A 118 41.52 7.96 30.50
N ALA A 119 41.24 7.20 31.58
CA ALA A 119 42.23 6.82 32.58
C ALA A 119 43.37 5.98 31.99
N ARG A 120 43.06 5.07 31.05
CA ARG A 120 44.06 4.25 30.35
C ARG A 120 44.92 5.06 29.36
N ALA A 121 44.30 6.06 28.70
CA ALA A 121 45.02 6.97 27.81
C ALA A 121 45.98 7.86 28.58
N ARG A 122 45.58 8.39 29.75
CA ARG A 122 46.43 9.18 30.62
C ARG A 122 47.64 8.38 31.14
N ARG A 123 47.45 7.11 31.51
CA ARG A 123 48.57 6.23 31.95
C ARG A 123 49.56 5.92 30.84
N ARG A 124 49.14 5.86 29.57
CA ARG A 124 50.03 5.62 28.42
C ARG A 124 50.80 6.88 27.97
N GLY A 125 50.31 8.07 28.29
CA GLY A 125 50.98 9.33 27.96
C GLY A 125 52.00 9.79 29.02
N MET A 126 52.15 9.06 30.12
CA MET A 126 53.09 9.35 31.22
C MET A 126 54.36 8.49 31.16
N THR A 127 54.55 7.70 30.11
CA THR A 127 55.80 6.97 29.82
C THR A 127 56.45 7.53 28.57
#